data_7c7e96750fe4e442536fa64f3f2bf932
#
_entry.id   7c7e96750fe4e442536fa64f3f2bf932
#
_cell.length_a   1.000
_cell.length_b   1.000
_cell.length_c   1.000
_cell.angle_alpha   90.00
_cell.angle_beta   90.00
_cell.angle_gamma   90.00
#
_symmetry.space_group_name_H-M   'P 1'
#
loop_
_entity.id
_entity.type
_entity.pdbx_description
1 polymer ?
#
loop_
_entity_poly.entity_id
_entity_poly.type
_entity_poly.pdbx_seq_one_letter_code
_entity_poly.pdbx_strand_id
1 'polypeptide(L)'
;MVLYLIEWDLPDQKANLTIYANKAKNDWLPATLAHPGVKEIRNYRNPFEVTPQVAISIEFESLDAWRDFVESEDYIRIMRELRILGCNNFSAHLWAPSKYFPESLQPEKK
;
A
#
# COMPACT_ATOMS: atom_id res chain seq x y z
N MET A 1 0.46 -12.74 -10.80
CA MET A 1 0.59 -11.87 -9.62
C MET A 1 1.04 -10.48 -10.01
N VAL A 2 0.48 -9.46 -9.39
CA VAL A 2 0.92 -8.07 -9.55
C VAL A 2 1.13 -7.43 -8.19
N LEU A 3 2.02 -6.46 -8.13
CA LEU A 3 2.34 -5.71 -6.91
C LEU A 3 1.95 -4.25 -7.10
N TYR A 4 1.13 -3.73 -6.19
CA TYR A 4 0.72 -2.34 -6.18
C TYR A 4 1.47 -1.63 -5.06
N LEU A 5 2.32 -0.67 -5.42
CA LEU A 5 3.12 0.08 -4.46
C LEU A 5 2.57 1.50 -4.38
N ILE A 6 2.16 1.92 -3.20
CA ILE A 6 1.65 3.26 -2.93
C ILE A 6 2.54 3.93 -1.90
N GLU A 7 2.92 5.18 -2.17
CA GLU A 7 3.79 5.97 -1.29
C GLU A 7 3.13 7.30 -0.97
N TRP A 8 3.34 7.80 0.25
CA TRP A 8 2.81 9.11 0.65
C TRP A 8 3.56 9.68 1.85
N ASP A 9 3.27 10.94 2.15
CA ASP A 9 3.75 11.61 3.34
C ASP A 9 2.67 11.63 4.41
N LEU A 10 3.11 11.49 5.66
CA LEU A 10 2.24 11.41 6.84
C LEU A 10 1.63 12.78 7.17
N PRO A 11 0.51 12.80 7.92
CA PRO A 11 -0.03 14.06 8.45
C PRO A 11 0.99 14.79 9.31
N ASP A 12 1.01 16.12 9.22
CA ASP A 12 1.92 16.95 10.03
C ASP A 12 1.49 17.06 11.48
N GLN A 13 0.17 17.05 11.74
CA GLN A 13 -0.36 17.24 13.07
C GLN A 13 -0.37 15.95 13.87
N LYS A 14 0.16 16.00 15.09
CA LYS A 14 0.28 14.84 15.97
C LYS A 14 -1.06 14.16 16.26
N ALA A 15 -2.13 14.95 16.44
CA ALA A 15 -3.47 14.39 16.65
C ALA A 15 -3.94 13.56 15.45
N ASN A 16 -3.64 14.01 14.23
CA ASN A 16 -4.01 13.29 13.01
C ASN A 16 -3.16 12.04 12.82
N LEU A 17 -1.91 12.04 13.28
CA LEU A 17 -1.07 10.83 13.26
C LEU A 17 -1.67 9.72 14.13
N THR A 18 -2.20 10.06 15.29
CA THR A 18 -2.85 9.09 16.17
C THR A 18 -4.09 8.51 15.52
N ILE A 19 -4.91 9.35 14.89
CA ILE A 19 -6.11 8.90 14.16
C ILE A 19 -5.70 8.01 13.00
N TYR A 20 -4.68 8.41 12.24
CA TYR A 20 -4.13 7.65 11.12
C TYR A 20 -3.73 6.24 11.56
N ALA A 21 -2.94 6.11 12.61
CA ALA A 21 -2.46 4.82 13.09
C ALA A 21 -3.63 3.91 13.50
N ASN A 22 -4.62 4.44 14.20
CA ASN A 22 -5.79 3.68 14.63
C ASN A 22 -6.65 3.25 13.46
N LYS A 23 -6.90 4.13 12.50
CA LYS A 23 -7.67 3.81 11.28
C LYS A 23 -6.97 2.78 10.43
N ALA A 24 -5.65 2.88 10.26
CA ALA A 24 -4.88 1.92 9.50
C ALA A 24 -5.04 0.51 10.09
N LYS A 25 -4.83 0.39 11.39
CA LYS A 25 -4.87 -0.89 12.10
C LYS A 25 -6.27 -1.50 12.14
N ASN A 26 -7.30 -0.70 12.41
CA ASN A 26 -8.63 -1.19 12.73
C ASN A 26 -9.61 -1.16 11.55
N ASP A 27 -9.29 -0.43 10.48
CA ASP A 27 -10.19 -0.25 9.34
C ASP A 27 -9.48 -0.51 8.01
N TRP A 28 -8.53 0.34 7.62
CA TRP A 28 -8.00 0.34 6.25
C TRP A 28 -7.27 -0.94 5.88
N LEU A 29 -6.39 -1.44 6.76
CA LEU A 29 -5.65 -2.67 6.49
C LEU A 29 -6.55 -3.91 6.52
N PRO A 30 -7.44 -4.08 7.53
CA PRO A 30 -8.39 -5.20 7.49
C PRO A 30 -9.33 -5.17 6.28
N ALA A 31 -9.85 -4.01 5.90
CA ALA A 31 -10.72 -3.88 4.73
C ALA A 31 -9.98 -4.26 3.43
N THR A 32 -8.73 -3.83 3.29
CA THR A 32 -7.92 -4.19 2.13
C THR A 32 -7.61 -5.68 2.10
N LEU A 33 -7.25 -6.28 3.24
CA LEU A 33 -6.98 -7.71 3.32
C LEU A 33 -8.20 -8.57 3.01
N ALA A 34 -9.39 -8.08 3.32
CA ALA A 34 -10.64 -8.80 3.06
C ALA A 34 -11.06 -8.75 1.58
N HIS A 35 -10.45 -7.89 0.77
CA HIS A 35 -10.83 -7.75 -0.63
C HIS A 35 -10.39 -8.99 -1.44
N PRO A 36 -11.28 -9.55 -2.28
CA PRO A 36 -10.93 -10.73 -3.08
C PRO A 36 -9.69 -10.50 -3.94
N GLY A 37 -8.79 -11.48 -3.94
CA GLY A 37 -7.57 -11.43 -4.74
C GLY A 37 -6.38 -10.74 -4.08
N VAL A 38 -6.56 -10.14 -2.91
CA VAL A 38 -5.43 -9.61 -2.13
C VAL A 38 -4.72 -10.77 -1.44
N LYS A 39 -3.42 -10.89 -1.68
CA LYS A 39 -2.60 -11.97 -1.11
C LYS A 39 -1.79 -11.53 0.08
N GLU A 40 -1.23 -10.32 0.04
CA GLU A 40 -0.30 -9.87 1.07
C GLU A 40 -0.20 -8.35 1.06
N ILE A 41 -0.02 -7.78 2.25
CA ILE A 41 0.26 -6.36 2.42
C ILE A 41 1.55 -6.22 3.22
N ARG A 42 2.44 -5.33 2.79
CA ARG A 42 3.64 -4.96 3.54
C ARG A 42 3.68 -3.45 3.71
N ASN A 43 4.03 -3.02 4.92
CA ASN A 43 4.16 -1.61 5.25
C ASN A 43 5.63 -1.26 5.43
N TYR A 44 6.02 -0.11 4.88
CA TYR A 44 7.40 0.36 4.92
C TYR A 44 7.44 1.80 5.41
N ARG A 45 8.56 2.18 6.00
CA ARG A 45 8.85 3.57 6.34
C ARG A 45 10.18 3.98 5.74
N ASN A 46 10.31 5.26 5.43
CA ASN A 46 11.60 5.79 5.05
C ASN A 46 12.46 5.92 6.31
N PRO A 47 13.61 5.24 6.41
CA PRO A 47 14.42 5.28 7.65
C PRO A 47 15.04 6.65 7.91
N PHE A 48 15.13 7.51 6.89
CA PHE A 48 15.63 8.87 7.05
C PHE A 48 14.53 9.90 7.27
N GLU A 49 13.28 9.46 7.32
CA GLU A 49 12.09 10.30 7.53
C GLU A 49 11.92 11.41 6.49
N VAL A 50 12.48 11.21 5.29
CA VAL A 50 12.29 12.13 4.17
C VAL A 50 11.16 11.64 3.26
N THR A 51 10.71 12.53 2.37
CA THR A 51 9.61 12.21 1.45
C THR A 51 10.06 11.24 0.34
N PRO A 52 9.27 10.22 -0.03
CA PRO A 52 8.03 9.79 0.62
C PRO A 52 8.32 9.08 1.94
N GLN A 53 7.54 9.41 2.98
CA GLN A 53 7.81 8.92 4.33
C GLN A 53 7.39 7.49 4.56
N VAL A 54 6.32 7.05 3.91
CA VAL A 54 5.80 5.69 4.06
C VAL A 54 5.44 5.10 2.71
N ALA A 55 5.43 3.78 2.66
CA ALA A 55 5.01 3.02 1.50
C ALA A 55 4.23 1.79 1.95
N ILE A 56 3.30 1.37 1.11
CA ILE A 56 2.58 0.10 1.29
C ILE A 56 2.66 -0.66 -0.02
N SER A 57 2.96 -1.96 0.07
CA SER A 57 2.87 -2.84 -1.07
C SER A 57 1.72 -3.82 -0.88
N ILE A 58 0.88 -3.94 -1.89
CA ILE A 58 -0.24 -4.88 -1.88
C ILE A 58 -0.03 -5.84 -3.05
N GLU A 59 0.09 -7.13 -2.72
CA GLU A 59 0.20 -8.17 -3.72
C GLU A 59 -1.19 -8.69 -4.08
N PHE A 60 -1.50 -8.72 -5.37
CA PHE A 60 -2.75 -9.25 -5.91
C PHE A 60 -2.50 -10.50 -6.73
N GLU A 61 -3.48 -11.39 -6.76
CA GLU A 61 -3.43 -12.62 -7.57
C GLU A 61 -3.30 -12.32 -9.06
N SER A 62 -3.95 -11.24 -9.52
CA SER A 62 -4.04 -10.92 -10.95
C SER A 62 -4.26 -9.43 -11.16
N LEU A 63 -4.07 -9.00 -12.39
CA LEU A 63 -4.37 -7.63 -12.80
C LEU A 63 -5.87 -7.30 -12.63
N ASP A 64 -6.75 -8.27 -12.90
CA ASP A 64 -8.19 -8.06 -12.71
C ASP A 64 -8.54 -7.85 -11.25
N ALA A 65 -7.92 -8.59 -10.33
CA ALA A 65 -8.12 -8.40 -8.90
C ALA A 65 -7.67 -7.00 -8.45
N TRP A 66 -6.54 -6.52 -8.97
CA TRP A 66 -6.08 -5.15 -8.71
C TRP A 66 -7.09 -4.12 -9.22
N ARG A 67 -7.59 -4.29 -10.45
CA ARG A 67 -8.56 -3.37 -11.04
C ARG A 67 -9.83 -3.31 -10.20
N ASP A 68 -10.35 -4.47 -9.79
CA ASP A 68 -11.54 -4.53 -8.95
C ASP A 68 -11.33 -3.80 -7.62
N PHE A 69 -10.14 -3.92 -7.06
CA PHE A 69 -9.80 -3.23 -5.81
C PHE A 69 -9.78 -1.71 -5.99
N VAL A 70 -9.04 -1.20 -6.98
CA VAL A 70 -8.91 0.26 -7.15
C VAL A 70 -10.19 0.92 -7.61
N GLU A 71 -11.13 0.17 -8.16
CA GLU A 71 -12.46 0.66 -8.52
C GLU A 71 -13.47 0.48 -7.38
N SER A 72 -13.08 -0.17 -6.28
CA SER A 72 -13.99 -0.46 -5.17
C SER A 72 -14.29 0.78 -4.32
N GLU A 73 -15.46 0.74 -3.67
CA GLU A 73 -15.85 1.80 -2.74
C GLU A 73 -14.88 1.89 -1.56
N ASP A 74 -14.37 0.75 -1.08
CA ASP A 74 -13.40 0.72 0.02
C ASP A 74 -12.11 1.47 -0.34
N TYR A 75 -11.54 1.22 -1.51
CA TYR A 75 -10.32 1.91 -1.93
C TYR A 75 -10.56 3.42 -2.05
N ILE A 76 -11.65 3.82 -2.69
CA ILE A 76 -12.00 5.23 -2.88
C ILE A 76 -12.18 5.91 -1.51
N ARG A 77 -12.88 5.24 -0.60
CA ARG A 77 -13.09 5.74 0.77
C ARG A 77 -11.78 5.89 1.53
N ILE A 78 -10.93 4.86 1.49
CA ILE A 78 -9.63 4.87 2.18
C ILE A 78 -8.76 6.02 1.69
N MET A 79 -8.64 6.18 0.38
CA MET A 79 -7.82 7.23 -0.21
C MET A 79 -8.35 8.62 0.15
N ARG A 80 -9.67 8.79 0.21
CA ARG A 80 -10.29 10.04 0.64
C ARG A 80 -9.99 10.33 2.11
N GLU A 81 -10.13 9.33 2.97
CA GLU A 81 -9.88 9.48 4.41
C GLU A 81 -8.40 9.81 4.70
N LEU A 82 -7.48 9.19 3.97
CA LEU A 82 -6.06 9.52 4.07
C LEU A 82 -5.81 11.02 3.78
N ARG A 83 -6.41 11.53 2.71
CA ARG A 83 -6.25 12.94 2.32
C ARG A 83 -6.86 13.87 3.34
N ILE A 84 -8.03 13.53 3.88
CA ILE A 84 -8.72 14.34 4.90
C ILE A 84 -7.85 14.48 6.15
N LEU A 85 -7.11 13.43 6.53
CA LEU A 85 -6.21 13.46 7.68
C LEU A 85 -4.92 14.24 7.42
N GLY A 86 -4.64 14.61 6.17
CA GLY A 86 -3.47 15.38 5.82
C GLY A 86 -2.35 14.60 5.15
N CYS A 87 -2.57 13.32 4.83
CA CYS A 87 -1.62 12.59 4.00
C CYS A 87 -1.55 13.24 2.63
N ASN A 88 -0.34 13.33 2.07
CA ASN A 88 -0.12 14.05 0.82
C ASN A 88 1.06 13.45 0.04
N ASN A 89 1.36 14.03 -1.12
CA ASN A 89 2.43 13.58 -2.01
C ASN A 89 2.29 12.11 -2.40
N PHE A 90 1.07 11.71 -2.77
CA PHE A 90 0.79 10.34 -3.18
C PHE A 90 1.43 10.00 -4.51
N SER A 91 2.03 8.81 -4.58
CA SER A 91 2.41 8.18 -5.83
C SER A 91 2.04 6.70 -5.77
N ALA A 92 1.73 6.12 -6.92
CA ALA A 92 1.36 4.72 -7.00
C ALA A 92 1.92 4.10 -8.27
N HIS A 93 2.42 2.88 -8.14
CA HIS A 93 3.04 2.16 -9.25
C HIS A 93 2.56 0.72 -9.23
N LEU A 94 2.30 0.17 -10.41
CA LEU A 94 1.91 -1.22 -10.57
C LEU A 94 3.06 -1.99 -11.23
N TRP A 95 3.45 -3.10 -10.63
CA TRP A 95 4.56 -3.91 -11.06
C TRP A 95 4.11 -5.35 -11.32
N ALA A 96 4.61 -5.95 -12.38
CA ALA A 96 4.47 -7.37 -12.65
C ALA A 96 5.85 -8.01 -12.62
N PRO A 97 5.95 -9.33 -12.43
CA PRO A 97 7.25 -9.99 -12.51
C PRO A 97 7.94 -9.74 -13.85
N SER A 98 9.26 -9.68 -13.82
CA SER A 98 10.06 -9.52 -15.03
C SER A 98 9.79 -10.66 -16.01
N LYS A 99 9.73 -10.35 -17.29
CA LYS A 99 9.62 -11.39 -18.33
C LYS A 99 10.86 -12.29 -18.40
N TYR A 100 12.01 -11.74 -18.06
CA TYR A 100 13.29 -12.44 -18.18
C TYR A 100 13.68 -13.16 -16.88
N PHE A 101 13.35 -12.57 -15.73
CA PHE A 101 13.68 -13.11 -14.41
C PHE A 101 12.44 -13.08 -13.53
N PRO A 102 11.44 -13.94 -13.80
CA PRO A 102 10.17 -13.91 -13.05
C PRO A 102 10.29 -14.41 -11.63
N GLU A 103 11.31 -15.26 -11.35
CA GLU A 103 11.50 -15.82 -10.02
C GLU A 103 12.42 -14.95 -9.18
N SER A 104 12.24 -14.98 -7.85
CA SER A 104 13.17 -14.33 -6.96
C SER A 104 14.52 -15.01 -6.99
N LEU A 105 15.59 -14.23 -6.90
CA LEU A 105 16.95 -14.75 -6.90
C LEU A 105 17.49 -14.66 -5.48
N GLN A 106 18.09 -15.75 -5.01
CA GLN A 106 18.62 -15.85 -3.66
C GLN A 106 20.13 -16.06 -3.69
N PRO A 107 20.87 -15.53 -2.71
CA PRO A 107 22.29 -15.84 -2.60
C PRO A 107 22.49 -17.35 -2.39
N GLU A 108 23.57 -17.89 -2.94
CA GLU A 108 23.94 -19.27 -2.65
C GLU A 108 24.33 -19.40 -1.19
N LYS A 109 23.81 -20.44 -0.54
CA LYS A 109 24.21 -20.80 0.82
C LYS A 109 25.36 -21.79 0.75
N LYS A 110 26.41 -21.49 1.43
CA LYS A 110 27.57 -22.37 1.54
C LYS A 110 27.49 -23.19 2.81
#